data_7024757824494a3afb4ce153531f259f
#
_entry.id   7024757824494a3afb4ce153531f259f
#
_cell.length_a   1.000
_cell.length_b   1.000
_cell.length_c   1.000
_cell.angle_alpha   90.00
_cell.angle_beta   90.00
_cell.angle_gamma   90.00
#
_symmetry.space_group_name_H-M   'P 1'
#
loop_
_entity.id
_entity.type
_entity.pdbx_description
1 polymer ?
#
loop_
_entity_poly.entity_id
_entity_poly.type
_entity_poly.pdbx_seq_one_letter_code
_entity_poly.pdbx_strand_id
1 'polypeptide(L)'
;QLEHDLLAHGWVADAHCARHPQHGRIAAWTALSAEGIAALRERGRAAVVQTLKQHLAKTQDTAALPRYWRFAAALPRNPQAKIREQDFQTAFTVPQTAPQWALLHENAEAREYAFEGTVPLDLTYFGGHFADFPLVPGVIEVQWAMDLAARFDWGGKPVQHIENLKYQHFVRPNDTVQLTLRHDAAKNKIHFAIRQGDTPCASGRVALHD
;
A
#
# COMPACT_ATOMS: atom_id res chain seq x y z
N GLN A 1 -4.13 -24.77 -13.32
CA GLN A 1 -2.71 -25.17 -13.39
C GLN A 1 -1.78 -24.01 -12.99
N LEU A 2 -1.93 -22.77 -13.55
CA LEU A 2 -1.08 -21.60 -13.21
C LEU A 2 -1.03 -21.31 -11.72
N GLU A 3 -2.17 -21.34 -11.02
CA GLU A 3 -2.23 -21.11 -9.57
C GLU A 3 -1.47 -22.19 -8.79
N HIS A 4 -1.63 -23.45 -9.20
CA HIS A 4 -0.89 -24.57 -8.59
C HIS A 4 0.62 -24.41 -8.76
N ASP A 5 1.07 -24.04 -9.96
CA ASP A 5 2.49 -23.84 -10.25
C ASP A 5 3.05 -22.62 -9.51
N LEU A 6 2.28 -21.54 -9.36
CA LEU A 6 2.66 -20.40 -8.53
C LEU A 6 2.83 -20.77 -7.05
N LEU A 7 1.90 -21.57 -6.52
CA LEU A 7 1.96 -22.04 -5.12
C LEU A 7 3.17 -22.96 -4.83
N ALA A 8 3.76 -23.56 -5.86
CA ALA A 8 4.99 -24.33 -5.71
C ALA A 8 6.25 -23.46 -5.50
N HIS A 9 6.16 -22.15 -5.72
CA HIS A 9 7.28 -21.22 -5.48
C HIS A 9 7.26 -20.69 -4.04
N GLY A 10 8.39 -20.77 -3.32
CA GLY A 10 8.49 -20.37 -1.91
C GLY A 10 8.09 -18.91 -1.59
N TRP A 11 8.08 -18.03 -2.59
CA TRP A 11 7.65 -16.64 -2.43
C TRP A 11 6.13 -16.43 -2.48
N VAL A 12 5.36 -17.47 -2.78
CA VAL A 12 3.91 -17.39 -2.98
C VAL A 12 3.18 -18.12 -1.86
N ALA A 13 2.33 -17.41 -1.14
CA ALA A 13 1.46 -17.97 -0.11
C ALA A 13 0.07 -18.31 -0.66
N ASP A 14 -0.43 -17.53 -1.61
CA ASP A 14 -1.71 -17.75 -2.28
C ASP A 14 -1.69 -17.11 -3.69
N ALA A 15 -2.49 -17.64 -4.61
CA ALA A 15 -2.57 -17.11 -5.96
C ALA A 15 -3.96 -17.28 -6.55
N HIS A 16 -4.38 -16.30 -7.35
CA HIS A 16 -5.56 -16.37 -8.19
C HIS A 16 -5.25 -15.81 -9.57
N CYS A 17 -5.55 -16.58 -10.61
CA CYS A 17 -5.30 -16.25 -12.00
C CYS A 17 -6.61 -16.18 -12.79
N ALA A 18 -6.87 -15.05 -13.40
CA ALA A 18 -8.04 -14.85 -14.27
C ALA A 18 -7.70 -13.91 -15.44
N ARG A 19 -8.66 -13.65 -16.31
CA ARG A 19 -8.51 -12.65 -17.37
C ARG A 19 -8.55 -11.25 -16.77
N HIS A 20 -7.59 -10.42 -17.16
CA HIS A 20 -7.58 -9.00 -16.77
C HIS A 20 -8.87 -8.32 -17.25
N PRO A 21 -9.58 -7.57 -16.37
CA PRO A 21 -10.90 -7.00 -16.69
C PRO A 21 -10.93 -6.14 -17.96
N GLN A 22 -9.85 -5.40 -18.22
CA GLN A 22 -9.79 -4.44 -19.33
C GLN A 22 -8.99 -4.95 -20.55
N HIS A 23 -8.05 -5.89 -20.36
CA HIS A 23 -7.08 -6.23 -21.40
C HIS A 23 -7.23 -7.67 -21.95
N GLY A 24 -8.10 -8.49 -21.35
CA GLY A 24 -8.38 -9.85 -21.80
C GLY A 24 -7.21 -10.85 -21.71
N ARG A 25 -6.02 -10.43 -21.28
CA ARG A 25 -4.86 -11.27 -21.04
C ARG A 25 -4.87 -11.82 -19.62
N ILE A 26 -4.13 -12.89 -19.36
CA ILE A 26 -4.04 -13.48 -18.04
C ILE A 26 -3.39 -12.47 -17.06
N ALA A 27 -4.01 -12.34 -15.91
CA ALA A 27 -3.55 -11.60 -14.76
C ALA A 27 -3.40 -12.52 -13.55
N ALA A 28 -2.38 -12.31 -12.74
CA ALA A 28 -2.13 -13.04 -11.51
C ALA A 28 -2.22 -12.10 -10.31
N TRP A 29 -3.14 -12.39 -9.40
CA TRP A 29 -3.21 -11.77 -8.09
C TRP A 29 -2.58 -12.72 -7.08
N THR A 30 -1.45 -12.31 -6.50
CA THR A 30 -0.58 -13.20 -5.74
C THR A 30 -0.36 -12.63 -4.33
N ALA A 31 -0.72 -13.42 -3.32
CA ALA A 31 -0.29 -13.15 -1.97
C ALA A 31 1.16 -13.65 -1.82
N LEU A 32 2.04 -12.77 -1.38
CA LEU A 32 3.44 -13.13 -1.15
C LEU A 32 3.62 -13.73 0.25
N SER A 33 4.48 -14.74 0.35
CA SER A 33 4.99 -15.23 1.62
C SER A 33 5.91 -14.19 2.29
N ALA A 34 6.34 -14.43 3.52
CA ALA A 34 7.33 -13.57 4.18
C ALA A 34 8.62 -13.44 3.35
N GLU A 35 9.07 -14.53 2.73
CA GLU A 35 10.24 -14.52 1.83
C GLU A 35 9.98 -13.72 0.55
N GLY A 36 8.78 -13.85 -0.02
CA GLY A 36 8.37 -13.09 -1.20
C GLY A 36 8.27 -11.58 -0.92
N ILE A 37 7.77 -11.20 0.26
CA ILE A 37 7.73 -9.81 0.72
C ILE A 37 9.17 -9.28 0.92
N ALA A 38 10.05 -10.06 1.54
CA ALA A 38 11.44 -9.69 1.69
C ALA A 38 12.11 -9.48 0.32
N ALA A 39 11.90 -10.40 -0.62
CA ALA A 39 12.41 -10.26 -1.99
C ALA A 39 11.87 -9.01 -2.71
N LEU A 40 10.57 -8.69 -2.53
CA LEU A 40 9.98 -7.47 -3.06
C LEU A 40 10.66 -6.21 -2.49
N ARG A 41 10.92 -6.21 -1.20
CA ARG A 41 11.57 -5.08 -0.52
C ARG A 41 13.03 -4.90 -0.93
N GLU A 42 13.75 -5.98 -1.18
CA GLU A 42 15.19 -5.97 -1.47
C GLU A 42 15.53 -5.81 -2.95
N ARG A 43 14.66 -6.30 -3.84
CA ARG A 43 14.94 -6.41 -5.28
C ARG A 43 13.93 -5.69 -6.15
N GLY A 44 12.89 -5.15 -5.55
CA GLY A 44 11.81 -4.47 -6.25
C GLY A 44 10.82 -5.40 -6.98
N ARG A 45 9.74 -4.79 -7.41
CA ARG A 45 8.60 -5.47 -8.05
C ARG A 45 8.97 -6.19 -9.35
N ALA A 46 9.81 -5.56 -10.17
CA ALA A 46 10.19 -6.11 -11.48
C ALA A 46 10.95 -7.43 -11.33
N ALA A 47 11.87 -7.52 -10.37
CA ALA A 47 12.64 -8.73 -10.08
C ALA A 47 11.74 -9.87 -9.59
N VAL A 48 10.76 -9.58 -8.73
CA VAL A 48 9.79 -10.57 -8.24
C VAL A 48 8.94 -11.11 -9.41
N VAL A 49 8.39 -10.24 -10.24
CA VAL A 49 7.63 -10.63 -11.44
C VAL A 49 8.46 -11.50 -12.37
N GLN A 50 9.71 -11.10 -12.62
CA GLN A 50 10.61 -11.86 -13.51
C GLN A 50 10.91 -13.25 -12.96
N THR A 51 11.19 -13.37 -11.67
CA THR A 51 11.45 -14.67 -11.01
C THR A 51 10.24 -15.60 -11.10
N LEU A 52 9.03 -15.08 -10.78
CA LEU A 52 7.81 -15.88 -10.86
C LEU A 52 7.48 -16.28 -12.31
N LYS A 53 7.70 -15.40 -13.29
CA LYS A 53 7.56 -15.75 -14.71
C LYS A 53 8.55 -16.84 -15.15
N GLN A 54 9.80 -16.76 -14.72
CA GLN A 54 10.80 -17.79 -15.02
C GLN A 54 10.44 -19.14 -14.38
N HIS A 55 9.86 -19.11 -13.18
CA HIS A 55 9.37 -20.31 -12.52
C HIS A 55 8.22 -20.95 -13.33
N LEU A 56 7.22 -20.19 -13.72
CA LEU A 56 6.09 -20.67 -14.53
C LEU A 56 6.52 -21.16 -15.91
N ALA A 57 7.50 -20.54 -16.54
CA ALA A 57 8.00 -20.93 -17.87
C ALA A 57 8.63 -22.32 -17.93
N LYS A 58 8.89 -22.96 -16.76
CA LYS A 58 9.38 -24.36 -16.71
C LYS A 58 8.28 -25.37 -17.04
N THR A 59 7.02 -25.02 -16.84
CA THR A 59 5.86 -25.93 -16.98
C THR A 59 4.75 -25.38 -17.88
N GLN A 60 4.80 -24.09 -18.22
CA GLN A 60 3.78 -23.40 -18.98
C GLN A 60 4.34 -22.76 -20.25
N ASP A 61 3.54 -22.76 -21.31
CA ASP A 61 3.87 -22.00 -22.51
C ASP A 61 3.96 -20.52 -22.26
N THR A 62 4.89 -19.84 -22.90
CA THR A 62 5.11 -18.39 -22.77
C THR A 62 3.84 -17.57 -23.05
N ALA A 63 2.99 -18.02 -23.96
CA ALA A 63 1.73 -17.36 -24.30
C ALA A 63 0.69 -17.42 -23.18
N ALA A 64 0.78 -18.43 -22.30
CA ALA A 64 -0.10 -18.63 -21.15
C ALA A 64 0.35 -17.88 -19.88
N LEU A 65 1.56 -17.30 -19.88
CA LEU A 65 2.09 -16.62 -18.70
C LEU A 65 1.30 -15.34 -18.40
N PRO A 66 1.09 -15.03 -17.10
CA PRO A 66 0.44 -13.79 -16.68
C PRO A 66 1.22 -12.57 -17.20
N ARG A 67 0.49 -11.62 -17.79
CA ARG A 67 1.05 -10.33 -18.22
C ARG A 67 0.88 -9.25 -17.17
N TYR A 68 -0.16 -9.35 -16.36
CA TYR A 68 -0.50 -8.39 -15.32
C TYR A 68 -0.36 -9.06 -13.96
N TRP A 69 0.20 -8.35 -13.01
CA TRP A 69 0.49 -8.86 -11.68
C TRP A 69 -0.01 -7.89 -10.62
N ARG A 70 -0.59 -8.43 -9.58
CA ARG A 70 -0.89 -7.72 -8.33
C ARG A 70 -0.35 -8.51 -7.17
N PHE A 71 0.31 -7.83 -6.25
CA PHE A 71 0.84 -8.41 -5.02
C PHE A 71 0.06 -7.93 -3.82
N ALA A 72 -0.20 -8.83 -2.90
CA ALA A 72 -0.88 -8.56 -1.63
C ALA A 72 -0.24 -9.40 -0.52
N ALA A 73 -0.48 -9.04 0.75
CA ALA A 73 -0.10 -9.86 1.87
C ALA A 73 -1.06 -11.06 2.08
N ALA A 74 -2.32 -10.90 1.68
CA ALA A 74 -3.33 -11.94 1.67
C ALA A 74 -4.36 -11.69 0.57
N LEU A 75 -5.01 -12.75 0.06
CA LEU A 75 -6.13 -12.64 -0.87
C LEU A 75 -7.47 -12.73 -0.15
N PRO A 76 -8.50 -11.97 -0.58
CA PRO A 76 -9.81 -11.92 0.09
C PRO A 76 -10.67 -13.14 -0.27
N ARG A 77 -10.32 -14.31 0.25
CA ARG A 77 -11.10 -15.53 0.04
C ARG A 77 -12.32 -15.54 0.96
N ASN A 78 -13.46 -15.89 0.37
CA ASN A 78 -14.69 -16.12 1.12
C ASN A 78 -14.63 -17.46 1.90
N PRO A 79 -15.63 -17.79 2.75
CA PRO A 79 -15.65 -19.07 3.50
C PRO A 79 -15.59 -20.33 2.62
N GLN A 80 -15.95 -20.25 1.32
CA GLN A 80 -15.79 -21.33 0.36
C GLN A 80 -14.44 -21.32 -0.36
N ALA A 81 -13.46 -20.59 0.16
CA ALA A 81 -12.12 -20.41 -0.42
C ALA A 81 -12.09 -19.79 -1.84
N LYS A 82 -13.16 -19.11 -2.26
CA LYS A 82 -13.27 -18.46 -3.57
C LYS A 82 -12.99 -16.96 -3.45
N ILE A 83 -12.39 -16.39 -4.49
CA ILE A 83 -12.28 -14.93 -4.68
C ILE A 83 -13.49 -14.48 -5.50
N ARG A 84 -14.17 -13.43 -5.04
CA ARG A 84 -15.27 -12.84 -5.79
C ARG A 84 -14.73 -12.10 -7.01
N GLU A 85 -15.43 -12.20 -8.11
CA GLU A 85 -15.05 -11.52 -9.35
C GLU A 85 -14.88 -10.01 -9.16
N GLN A 86 -15.76 -9.38 -8.38
CA GLN A 86 -15.70 -7.96 -8.06
C GLN A 86 -14.41 -7.59 -7.31
N ASP A 87 -13.94 -8.43 -6.37
CA ASP A 87 -12.70 -8.18 -5.64
C ASP A 87 -11.48 -8.25 -6.59
N PHE A 88 -11.50 -9.23 -7.50
CA PHE A 88 -10.46 -9.34 -8.53
C PHE A 88 -10.47 -8.13 -9.49
N GLN A 89 -11.65 -7.75 -9.98
CA GLN A 89 -11.79 -6.56 -10.83
C GLN A 89 -11.25 -5.30 -10.14
N THR A 90 -11.66 -5.07 -8.89
CA THR A 90 -11.19 -3.94 -8.09
C THR A 90 -9.68 -3.95 -7.94
N ALA A 91 -9.06 -5.10 -7.64
CA ALA A 91 -7.62 -5.22 -7.49
C ALA A 91 -6.84 -4.78 -8.74
N PHE A 92 -7.40 -4.99 -9.94
CA PHE A 92 -6.72 -4.66 -11.20
C PHE A 92 -7.14 -3.33 -11.82
N THR A 93 -8.23 -2.70 -11.35
CA THR A 93 -8.75 -1.45 -11.94
C THR A 93 -8.61 -0.25 -11.00
N VAL A 94 -8.54 -0.48 -9.69
CA VAL A 94 -8.41 0.61 -8.70
C VAL A 94 -6.96 0.70 -8.22
N PRO A 95 -6.29 1.85 -8.40
CA PRO A 95 -4.94 2.07 -7.89
C PRO A 95 -4.91 2.02 -6.36
N GLN A 96 -3.89 1.38 -5.79
CA GLN A 96 -3.62 1.43 -4.36
C GLN A 96 -2.74 2.65 -4.06
N THR A 97 -3.33 3.68 -3.47
CA THR A 97 -2.66 4.97 -3.19
C THR A 97 -2.36 5.18 -1.71
N ALA A 98 -2.95 4.40 -0.82
CA ALA A 98 -2.80 4.51 0.63
C ALA A 98 -3.09 3.18 1.34
N PRO A 99 -2.66 3.03 2.59
CA PRO A 99 -3.16 2.00 3.50
C PRO A 99 -4.69 2.09 3.68
N GLN A 100 -5.30 0.97 4.04
CA GLN A 100 -6.66 0.99 4.60
C GLN A 100 -6.53 1.38 6.08
N TRP A 101 -6.90 2.62 6.38
CA TRP A 101 -6.75 3.19 7.71
C TRP A 101 -7.87 2.77 8.65
N ALA A 102 -7.50 2.14 9.77
CA ALA A 102 -8.37 1.89 10.90
C ALA A 102 -8.17 2.98 11.99
N LEU A 103 -9.26 3.53 12.52
CA LEU A 103 -9.19 4.46 13.65
C LEU A 103 -8.83 3.68 14.92
N LEU A 104 -7.73 4.05 15.57
CA LEU A 104 -7.28 3.47 16.84
C LEU A 104 -7.72 4.29 18.05
N HIS A 105 -7.65 5.59 17.93
CA HIS A 105 -7.95 6.52 19.03
C HIS A 105 -8.61 7.79 18.50
N GLU A 106 -9.55 8.29 19.27
CA GLU A 106 -10.24 9.54 19.02
C GLU A 106 -10.39 10.33 20.32
N ASN A 107 -9.96 11.59 20.31
CA ASN A 107 -10.30 12.58 21.32
C ASN A 107 -10.83 13.82 20.60
N ALA A 108 -12.16 13.90 20.49
CA ALA A 108 -12.83 14.96 19.74
C ALA A 108 -12.66 16.34 20.39
N GLU A 109 -12.58 16.44 21.73
CA GLU A 109 -12.38 17.70 22.45
C GLU A 109 -10.99 18.27 22.17
N ALA A 110 -9.95 17.43 22.24
CA ALA A 110 -8.58 17.81 21.94
C ALA A 110 -8.29 17.85 20.42
N ARG A 111 -9.23 17.41 19.58
CA ARG A 111 -9.06 17.22 18.13
C ARG A 111 -7.82 16.38 17.79
N GLU A 112 -7.67 15.28 18.53
CA GLU A 112 -6.56 14.33 18.37
C GLU A 112 -7.10 12.98 17.91
N TYR A 113 -6.46 12.42 16.88
CA TYR A 113 -6.86 11.18 16.24
C TYR A 113 -5.63 10.34 15.92
N ALA A 114 -5.75 9.03 16.08
CA ALA A 114 -4.72 8.08 15.66
C ALA A 114 -5.31 7.01 14.77
N PHE A 115 -4.63 6.73 13.68
CA PHE A 115 -4.99 5.71 12.70
C PHE A 115 -3.86 4.71 12.55
N GLU A 116 -4.18 3.48 12.19
CA GLU A 116 -3.21 2.47 11.83
C GLU A 116 -3.54 1.90 10.45
N GLY A 117 -2.50 1.58 9.70
CA GLY A 117 -2.67 0.93 8.41
C GLY A 117 -1.39 0.24 7.96
N THR A 118 -1.55 -0.83 7.18
CA THR A 118 -0.43 -1.54 6.57
C THR A 118 -0.25 -1.06 5.14
N VAL A 119 0.97 -0.69 4.79
CA VAL A 119 1.33 -0.20 3.46
C VAL A 119 1.14 -1.32 2.44
N PRO A 120 0.32 -1.13 1.39
CA PRO A 120 0.13 -2.14 0.37
C PRO A 120 1.43 -2.54 -0.32
N LEU A 121 1.56 -3.81 -0.72
CA LEU A 121 2.73 -4.29 -1.45
C LEU A 121 2.84 -3.68 -2.85
N ASP A 122 1.71 -3.34 -3.46
CA ASP A 122 1.59 -2.76 -4.81
C ASP A 122 1.13 -1.29 -4.78
N LEU A 123 1.61 -0.52 -3.79
CA LEU A 123 1.35 0.91 -3.76
C LEU A 123 1.81 1.56 -5.08
N THR A 124 0.94 2.35 -5.70
CA THR A 124 1.14 2.91 -7.05
C THR A 124 2.46 3.67 -7.20
N TYR A 125 2.94 4.28 -6.13
CA TYR A 125 4.13 5.13 -6.13
C TYR A 125 5.46 4.37 -6.14
N PHE A 126 5.45 3.07 -5.85
CA PHE A 126 6.69 2.26 -5.82
C PHE A 126 7.34 2.11 -7.20
N GLY A 127 6.58 2.24 -8.29
CA GLY A 127 7.12 2.17 -9.65
C GLY A 127 8.12 3.26 -10.01
N GLY A 128 8.04 4.43 -9.34
CA GLY A 128 8.92 5.58 -9.57
C GLY A 128 9.85 5.93 -8.40
N HIS A 129 9.75 5.23 -7.26
CA HIS A 129 10.44 5.59 -6.02
C HIS A 129 10.84 4.37 -5.17
N PHE A 130 11.88 3.81 -5.31
CA PHE A 130 12.89 3.45 -6.27
C PHE A 130 12.63 2.03 -6.75
N ALA A 131 12.82 1.72 -8.02
CA ALA A 131 12.38 0.44 -8.61
C ALA A 131 12.95 -0.80 -7.87
N ASP A 132 14.21 -0.74 -7.43
CA ASP A 132 14.92 -1.84 -6.77
C ASP A 132 14.93 -1.72 -5.23
N PHE A 133 14.42 -0.61 -4.70
CA PHE A 133 14.30 -0.36 -3.26
C PHE A 133 13.03 0.44 -3.00
N PRO A 134 11.85 -0.20 -3.09
CA PRO A 134 10.58 0.52 -2.98
C PRO A 134 10.41 1.15 -1.60
N LEU A 135 10.06 2.43 -1.61
CA LEU A 135 9.71 3.20 -0.42
C LEU A 135 8.60 4.20 -0.74
N VAL A 136 7.87 4.63 0.29
CA VAL A 136 6.83 5.64 0.17
C VAL A 136 7.49 7.01 -0.01
N PRO A 137 7.17 7.76 -1.07
CA PRO A 137 7.64 9.14 -1.21
C PRO A 137 7.13 10.00 -0.05
N GLY A 138 8.00 10.84 0.53
CA GLY A 138 7.62 11.68 1.65
C GLY A 138 6.42 12.60 1.39
N VAL A 139 6.24 13.08 0.16
CA VAL A 139 5.06 13.87 -0.23
C VAL A 139 3.77 13.06 -0.11
N ILE A 140 3.82 11.74 -0.32
CA ILE A 140 2.66 10.85 -0.17
C ILE A 140 2.34 10.62 1.31
N GLU A 141 3.33 10.56 2.18
CA GLU A 141 3.12 10.51 3.63
C GLU A 141 2.37 11.76 4.13
N VAL A 142 2.73 12.94 3.63
CA VAL A 142 1.98 14.20 3.89
C VAL A 142 0.58 14.12 3.30
N GLN A 143 0.43 13.60 2.08
CA GLN A 143 -0.88 13.46 1.43
C GLN A 143 -1.81 12.55 2.26
N TRP A 144 -1.30 11.44 2.79
CA TRP A 144 -2.08 10.56 3.68
C TRP A 144 -2.59 11.30 4.92
N ALA A 145 -1.73 12.14 5.53
CA ALA A 145 -2.14 12.95 6.67
C ALA A 145 -3.26 13.93 6.30
N MET A 146 -3.16 14.57 5.13
CA MET A 146 -4.17 15.53 4.65
C MET A 146 -5.47 14.84 4.25
N ASP A 147 -5.41 13.67 3.61
CA ASP A 147 -6.60 12.87 3.23
C ASP A 147 -7.38 12.39 4.46
N LEU A 148 -6.66 12.02 5.53
CA LEU A 148 -7.29 11.66 6.79
C LEU A 148 -7.86 12.90 7.51
N ALA A 149 -7.14 14.01 7.50
CA ALA A 149 -7.60 15.27 8.09
C ALA A 149 -8.88 15.77 7.41
N ALA A 150 -9.00 15.58 6.09
CA ALA A 150 -10.17 15.99 5.31
C ALA A 150 -11.48 15.25 5.70
N ARG A 151 -11.39 14.21 6.53
CA ARG A 151 -12.58 13.52 7.09
C ARG A 151 -13.26 14.32 8.20
N PHE A 152 -12.63 15.38 8.68
CA PHE A 152 -13.10 16.22 9.78
C PHE A 152 -13.46 17.62 9.28
N ASP A 153 -14.31 18.33 10.04
CA ASP A 153 -14.80 19.67 9.72
C ASP A 153 -13.70 20.74 9.63
N TRP A 154 -12.59 20.52 10.32
CA TRP A 154 -11.40 21.38 10.33
C TRP A 154 -10.37 21.03 9.24
N GLY A 155 -10.48 19.86 8.61
CA GLY A 155 -9.62 19.45 7.51
C GLY A 155 -10.21 19.78 6.14
N GLY A 156 -9.50 19.49 5.07
CA GLY A 156 -9.98 19.75 3.70
C GLY A 156 -9.87 21.20 3.24
N LYS A 157 -9.40 22.11 4.10
CA LYS A 157 -9.06 23.47 3.72
C LYS A 157 -7.77 23.51 2.90
N PRO A 158 -7.59 24.51 2.01
CA PRO A 158 -6.34 24.66 1.25
C PRO A 158 -5.12 24.80 2.17
N VAL A 159 -4.04 24.13 1.80
CA VAL A 159 -2.76 24.23 2.50
C VAL A 159 -2.10 25.56 2.17
N GLN A 160 -1.72 26.31 3.18
CA GLN A 160 -0.96 27.56 3.02
C GLN A 160 0.54 27.25 2.89
N HIS A 161 1.09 26.52 3.86
CA HIS A 161 2.47 26.06 3.86
C HIS A 161 2.68 24.90 4.85
N ILE A 162 3.84 24.26 4.76
CA ILE A 162 4.24 23.19 5.67
C ILE A 162 5.44 23.65 6.48
N GLU A 163 5.41 23.39 7.79
CA GLU A 163 6.45 23.76 8.73
C GLU A 163 7.08 22.53 9.38
N ASN A 164 8.36 22.61 9.69
CA ASN A 164 9.09 21.59 10.46
C ASN A 164 8.91 20.16 9.92
N LEU A 165 8.81 20.03 8.61
CA LEU A 165 8.72 18.73 7.95
C LEU A 165 10.02 17.95 8.16
N LYS A 166 9.89 16.75 8.71
CA LYS A 166 11.01 15.84 8.97
C LYS A 166 10.69 14.46 8.44
N TYR A 167 11.65 13.85 7.75
CA TYR A 167 11.67 12.46 7.36
C TYR A 167 12.84 11.79 8.06
N GLN A 168 12.58 10.76 8.87
CA GLN A 168 13.55 10.17 9.78
C GLN A 168 13.80 8.70 9.48
N HIS A 169 12.78 7.99 9.02
CA HIS A 169 12.86 6.58 8.65
C HIS A 169 11.99 6.29 7.43
N PHE A 170 12.46 5.41 6.54
CA PHE A 170 11.71 5.04 5.34
C PHE A 170 10.49 4.17 5.68
N VAL A 171 9.37 4.50 5.09
CA VAL A 171 8.17 3.67 5.08
C VAL A 171 8.18 2.81 3.82
N ARG A 172 8.01 1.50 3.97
CA ARG A 172 8.24 0.52 2.93
C ARG A 172 7.04 -0.43 2.73
N PRO A 173 6.99 -1.21 1.62
CA PRO A 173 5.94 -2.20 1.42
C PRO A 173 5.76 -3.11 2.64
N ASN A 174 4.51 -3.34 3.04
CA ASN A 174 4.10 -4.15 4.18
C ASN A 174 4.46 -3.59 5.59
N ASP A 175 4.99 -2.38 5.70
CA ASP A 175 5.14 -1.75 7.00
C ASP A 175 3.77 -1.41 7.59
N THR A 176 3.55 -1.74 8.86
CA THR A 176 2.39 -1.25 9.61
C THR A 176 2.79 0.06 10.28
N VAL A 177 2.07 1.12 9.97
CA VAL A 177 2.35 2.47 10.46
C VAL A 177 1.15 3.04 11.19
N GLN A 178 1.45 3.85 12.21
CA GLN A 178 0.46 4.67 12.89
C GLN A 178 0.61 6.12 12.45
N LEU A 179 -0.50 6.76 12.08
CA LEU A 179 -0.57 8.17 11.72
C LEU A 179 -1.42 8.89 12.76
N THR A 180 -0.82 9.86 13.43
CA THR A 180 -1.50 10.71 14.39
C THR A 180 -1.76 12.09 13.79
N LEU A 181 -2.93 12.64 14.07
CA LEU A 181 -3.34 14.00 13.72
C LEU A 181 -3.75 14.77 14.97
N ARG A 182 -3.37 16.04 15.05
CA ARG A 182 -3.86 16.99 16.04
C ARG A 182 -4.09 18.35 15.40
N HIS A 183 -5.30 18.89 15.55
CA HIS A 183 -5.63 20.21 15.05
C HIS A 183 -5.48 21.27 16.15
N ASP A 184 -4.56 22.20 15.96
CA ASP A 184 -4.42 23.42 16.76
C ASP A 184 -5.36 24.49 16.18
N ALA A 185 -6.56 24.60 16.76
CA ALA A 185 -7.59 25.51 16.28
C ALA A 185 -7.19 27.00 16.41
N ALA A 186 -6.40 27.34 17.44
CA ALA A 186 -5.96 28.73 17.67
C ALA A 186 -5.01 29.23 16.59
N LYS A 187 -4.25 28.31 15.98
CA LYS A 187 -3.25 28.62 14.93
C LYS A 187 -3.66 28.13 13.55
N ASN A 188 -4.83 27.51 13.44
CA ASN A 188 -5.32 26.84 12.22
C ASN A 188 -4.27 25.91 11.58
N LYS A 189 -3.66 25.05 12.41
CA LYS A 189 -2.59 24.14 12.00
C LYS A 189 -2.89 22.69 12.32
N ILE A 190 -2.55 21.79 11.41
CA ILE A 190 -2.59 20.35 11.61
C ILE A 190 -1.17 19.87 11.93
N HIS A 191 -1.01 19.24 13.08
CA HIS A 191 0.20 18.49 13.42
C HIS A 191 -0.01 17.04 13.01
N PHE A 192 0.95 16.44 12.32
CA PHE A 192 0.92 15.04 12.01
C PHE A 192 2.23 14.35 12.40
N ALA A 193 2.16 13.06 12.71
CA ALA A 193 3.30 12.19 12.87
C ALA A 193 2.97 10.80 12.36
N ILE A 194 3.94 10.17 11.69
CA ILE A 194 3.89 8.79 11.24
C ILE A 194 4.99 8.02 11.95
N ARG A 195 4.64 6.85 12.51
CA ARG A 195 5.53 5.98 13.25
C ARG A 195 5.34 4.53 12.84
N GLN A 196 6.41 3.75 12.93
CA GLN A 196 6.40 2.30 12.85
C GLN A 196 6.80 1.74 14.23
N GLY A 197 5.83 1.31 15.01
CA GLY A 197 6.04 1.05 16.42
C GLY A 197 6.61 2.29 17.13
N ASP A 198 7.76 2.15 17.78
CA ASP A 198 8.45 3.26 18.44
C ASP A 198 9.34 4.12 17.52
N THR A 199 9.53 3.71 16.27
CA THR A 199 10.40 4.40 15.31
C THR A 199 9.65 5.54 14.63
N PRO A 200 10.08 6.82 14.75
CA PRO A 200 9.49 7.94 14.03
C PRO A 200 9.89 7.87 12.54
N CYS A 201 8.90 7.95 11.65
CA CYS A 201 9.10 7.93 10.19
C CYS A 201 9.03 9.34 9.61
N ALA A 202 7.92 10.04 9.84
CA ALA A 202 7.75 11.42 9.39
C ALA A 202 6.96 12.24 10.40
N SER A 203 7.15 13.55 10.38
CA SER A 203 6.32 14.49 11.14
C SER A 203 6.36 15.87 10.52
N GLY A 204 5.34 16.67 10.81
CA GLY A 204 5.27 18.06 10.35
C GLY A 204 4.06 18.79 10.88
N ARG A 205 3.97 20.07 10.49
CA ARG A 205 2.82 20.93 10.73
C ARG A 205 2.35 21.52 9.41
N VAL A 206 1.07 21.49 9.17
CA VAL A 206 0.45 22.05 7.98
C VAL A 206 -0.39 23.24 8.39
N ALA A 207 -0.03 24.44 7.96
CA ALA A 207 -0.84 25.63 8.13
C ALA A 207 -1.92 25.65 7.04
N LEU A 208 -3.15 25.92 7.45
CA LEU A 208 -4.31 26.00 6.57
C LEU A 208 -4.70 27.46 6.33
N HIS A 209 -5.29 27.73 5.18
CA HIS A 209 -5.98 29.00 4.94
C HIS A 209 -7.24 29.08 5.83
N ASP A 210 -7.66 30.28 6.15
CA ASP A 210 -8.89 30.58 6.91
C ASP A 210 -10.15 30.19 6.13
#